data_513ea22c5c133c7827f4e33ef081a740
#
_entry.id   513ea22c5c133c7827f4e33ef081a740
#
_cell.length_a   1.000
_cell.length_b   1.000
_cell.length_c   1.000
_cell.angle_alpha   90.00
_cell.angle_beta   90.00
_cell.angle_gamma   90.00
#
_symmetry.space_group_name_H-M   'P 1'
#
loop_
_entity.id
_entity.type
_entity.pdbx_description
1 polymer ?
#
loop_
_entity_poly.entity_id
_entity_poly.type
_entity_poly.pdbx_seq_one_letter_code
_entity_poly.pdbx_strand_id
1 'polypeptide(L)'
;MAFTGKATYGAGSTLPELVEDVSDVIGIVSPFETPLLNHIGDPKRAAQSTVHEWIEDELLANTDAVNQTTFSPTATTATAITVDNGSKFRVGDLVRPGSSEEVMFVAAVTSNTLTVIRGYGGTT
;
A
#
# COMPACT_ATOMS: atom_id res chain seq x y z
N MET A 1 -36.85 26.48 12.65
CA MET A 1 -36.24 25.87 13.83
C MET A 1 -34.89 26.51 14.02
N ALA A 2 -34.65 27.20 15.13
CA ALA A 2 -33.37 27.89 15.36
C ALA A 2 -32.42 26.94 16.13
N PHE A 3 -31.18 26.85 15.73
CA PHE A 3 -30.17 26.14 16.53
C PHE A 3 -29.70 27.03 17.66
N THR A 4 -29.83 26.54 18.88
CA THR A 4 -29.51 27.28 20.11
C THR A 4 -28.07 27.15 20.57
N GLY A 5 -27.17 26.69 19.74
CA GLY A 5 -25.76 26.60 20.03
C GLY A 5 -25.13 25.25 19.68
N LYS A 6 -23.84 25.16 19.88
CA LYS A 6 -23.05 23.94 19.67
C LYS A 6 -23.22 23.01 20.89
N ALA A 7 -23.72 21.80 20.68
CA ALA A 7 -23.76 20.81 21.73
C ALA A 7 -22.34 20.32 22.03
N THR A 8 -21.93 20.42 23.28
CA THR A 8 -20.72 19.81 23.82
C THR A 8 -21.10 18.57 24.60
N TYR A 9 -20.55 17.46 24.28
CA TYR A 9 -20.78 16.20 24.96
C TYR A 9 -19.78 16.08 26.13
N GLY A 10 -20.27 16.01 27.32
CA GLY A 10 -19.45 15.68 28.48
C GLY A 10 -19.34 14.17 28.67
N ALA A 11 -18.20 13.70 29.11
CA ALA A 11 -18.00 12.30 29.42
C ALA A 11 -19.07 11.79 30.42
N GLY A 12 -19.78 10.76 30.03
CA GLY A 12 -20.68 10.00 30.90
C GLY A 12 -22.13 10.46 30.99
N SER A 13 -22.53 11.63 30.45
CA SER A 13 -23.90 12.10 30.60
C SER A 13 -24.75 12.12 29.34
N THR A 14 -24.14 12.17 28.16
CA THR A 14 -24.85 12.42 26.90
C THR A 14 -24.54 11.40 25.79
N LEU A 15 -23.50 10.59 25.97
CA LEU A 15 -23.15 9.52 25.08
C LEU A 15 -23.08 8.21 25.86
N PRO A 16 -24.15 7.39 25.85
CA PRO A 16 -24.15 6.11 26.53
C PRO A 16 -23.13 5.10 25.92
N GLU A 17 -22.57 5.44 24.80
CA GLU A 17 -21.59 4.61 24.05
C GLU A 17 -20.14 4.97 24.39
N LEU A 18 -19.90 5.99 25.20
CA LEU A 18 -18.55 6.33 25.67
C LEU A 18 -18.17 5.36 26.79
N VAL A 19 -17.42 4.34 26.41
CA VAL A 19 -16.88 3.37 27.37
C VAL A 19 -15.75 4.05 28.14
N GLU A 20 -15.82 3.97 29.48
CA GLU A 20 -14.72 4.42 30.33
C GLU A 20 -13.48 3.58 30.06
N ASP A 21 -12.33 4.23 29.98
CA ASP A 21 -11.06 3.52 29.84
C ASP A 21 -10.73 2.80 31.14
N VAL A 22 -10.82 1.50 31.10
CA VAL A 22 -10.57 0.61 32.25
C VAL A 22 -9.23 -0.11 32.16
N SER A 23 -8.38 0.22 31.18
CA SER A 23 -7.11 -0.48 30.92
C SER A 23 -6.19 -0.46 32.15
N ASP A 24 -6.06 0.68 32.81
CA ASP A 24 -5.26 0.83 34.02
C ASP A 24 -5.80 0.00 35.18
N VAL A 25 -7.13 -0.04 35.33
CA VAL A 25 -7.80 -0.80 36.41
C VAL A 25 -7.61 -2.30 36.20
N ILE A 26 -7.74 -2.78 34.98
CA ILE A 26 -7.52 -4.20 34.63
C ILE A 26 -6.07 -4.60 34.95
N GLY A 27 -5.10 -3.77 34.58
CA GLY A 27 -3.68 -4.02 34.86
C GLY A 27 -3.36 -4.09 36.36
N ILE A 28 -4.08 -3.34 37.23
CA ILE A 28 -3.90 -3.36 38.68
C ILE A 28 -4.59 -4.59 39.31
N VAL A 29 -5.80 -4.93 38.86
CA VAL A 29 -6.59 -6.02 39.46
C VAL A 29 -6.12 -7.40 39.01
N SER A 30 -5.74 -7.55 37.75
CA SER A 30 -5.33 -8.82 37.18
C SER A 30 -4.06 -8.69 36.33
N PRO A 31 -2.89 -8.39 36.93
CA PRO A 31 -1.67 -8.10 36.18
C PRO A 31 -1.14 -9.30 35.38
N PHE A 32 -1.57 -10.52 35.71
CA PHE A 32 -1.14 -11.75 35.02
C PHE A 32 -2.12 -12.20 33.92
N GLU A 33 -3.32 -11.62 33.87
CA GLU A 33 -4.32 -11.96 32.85
C GLU A 33 -4.21 -11.11 31.59
N THR A 34 -3.47 -10.00 31.65
CA THR A 34 -3.28 -9.08 30.53
C THR A 34 -1.81 -8.92 30.12
N PRO A 35 -1.07 -10.02 29.86
CA PRO A 35 0.36 -9.92 29.55
C PRO A 35 0.63 -9.16 28.25
N LEU A 36 -0.29 -9.19 27.29
CA LEU A 36 -0.19 -8.46 26.04
C LEU A 36 -0.31 -6.95 26.26
N LEU A 37 -1.29 -6.52 27.03
CA LEU A 37 -1.48 -5.10 27.35
C LEU A 37 -0.28 -4.54 28.13
N ASN A 38 0.24 -5.30 29.09
CA ASN A 38 1.42 -4.91 29.86
C ASN A 38 2.69 -4.83 28.98
N HIS A 39 2.77 -5.65 27.95
CA HIS A 39 3.91 -5.64 27.01
C HIS A 39 3.83 -4.48 26.01
N ILE A 40 2.63 -4.19 25.49
CA ILE A 40 2.42 -3.10 24.54
C ILE A 40 2.52 -1.76 25.24
N GLY A 41 2.03 -1.67 26.50
CA GLY A 41 1.98 -0.42 27.25
C GLY A 41 0.97 0.58 26.66
N ASP A 42 0.84 1.71 27.32
CA ASP A 42 0.01 2.79 26.82
C ASP A 42 0.70 3.53 25.68
N PRO A 43 -0.04 3.90 24.62
CA PRO A 43 0.50 4.71 23.56
C PRO A 43 0.95 6.08 24.09
N LYS A 44 2.12 6.53 23.69
CA LYS A 44 2.66 7.85 24.09
C LYS A 44 1.79 9.03 23.68
N ARG A 45 0.80 8.80 22.84
CA ARG A 45 -0.16 9.78 22.35
C ARG A 45 -1.57 9.27 22.60
N ALA A 46 -2.27 9.94 23.48
CA ALA A 46 -3.68 9.66 23.70
C ALA A 46 -4.52 9.97 22.45
N ALA A 47 -5.49 9.13 22.18
CA ALA A 47 -6.47 9.40 21.14
C ALA A 47 -7.33 10.61 21.53
N GLN A 48 -7.46 11.57 20.62
CA GLN A 48 -8.24 12.78 20.81
C GLN A 48 -9.62 12.74 20.15
N SER A 49 -9.88 11.68 19.39
CA SER A 49 -11.13 11.49 18.64
C SER A 49 -11.63 10.07 18.80
N THR A 50 -12.95 9.91 18.79
CA THR A 50 -13.60 8.60 18.77
C THR A 50 -13.51 7.91 17.40
N VAL A 51 -13.18 8.67 16.35
CA VAL A 51 -12.97 8.15 15.01
C VAL A 51 -11.49 8.31 14.66
N HIS A 52 -10.83 7.20 14.38
CA HIS A 52 -9.47 7.14 13.92
C HIS A 52 -9.45 6.70 12.46
N GLU A 53 -8.90 7.54 11.63
CA GLU A 53 -8.71 7.26 10.21
C GLU A 53 -7.23 7.30 9.90
N TRP A 54 -6.78 6.35 9.09
CA TRP A 54 -5.43 6.32 8.55
C TRP A 54 -5.49 6.09 7.05
N ILE A 55 -4.48 6.56 6.39
CA ILE A 55 -4.30 6.33 4.96
C ILE A 55 -3.45 5.09 4.81
N GLU A 56 -3.95 4.13 4.06
CA GLU A 56 -3.21 2.95 3.67
C GLU A 56 -2.80 3.08 2.21
N ASP A 57 -1.60 2.61 1.90
CA ASP A 57 -1.11 2.51 0.54
C ASP A 57 -0.68 1.07 0.29
N GLU A 58 -1.02 0.56 -0.88
CA GLU A 58 -0.67 -0.80 -1.29
C GLU A 58 0.49 -0.75 -2.27
N LEU A 59 1.54 -1.52 -1.98
CA LEU A 59 2.65 -1.66 -2.90
C LEU A 59 2.17 -2.36 -4.18
N LEU A 60 2.44 -1.73 -5.31
CA LEU A 60 2.20 -2.36 -6.61
C LEU A 60 3.05 -3.61 -6.75
N ALA A 61 2.46 -4.66 -7.31
CA ALA A 61 3.21 -5.86 -7.65
C ALA A 61 4.36 -5.50 -8.62
N ASN A 62 5.53 -6.09 -8.40
CA ASN A 62 6.70 -5.90 -9.26
C ASN A 62 6.64 -6.70 -10.56
N THR A 63 5.49 -7.30 -10.84
CA THR A 63 5.21 -8.06 -12.06
C THR A 63 4.02 -7.45 -12.79
N ASP A 64 4.02 -7.59 -14.12
CA ASP A 64 2.91 -7.18 -14.97
C ASP A 64 2.77 -8.11 -16.16
N ALA A 65 1.58 -8.17 -16.74
CA ALA A 65 1.33 -8.98 -17.92
C ALA A 65 1.61 -8.19 -19.21
N VAL A 66 2.11 -8.88 -20.21
CA VAL A 66 2.22 -8.31 -21.56
C VAL A 66 0.84 -8.34 -22.21
N ASN A 67 0.35 -7.18 -22.57
CA ASN A 67 -0.98 -6.98 -23.15
C ASN A 67 -0.86 -6.74 -24.68
N GLN A 68 -0.20 -7.66 -25.37
CA GLN A 68 -0.17 -7.68 -26.84
C GLN A 68 -0.01 -9.09 -27.33
N THR A 69 -0.68 -9.39 -28.45
CA THR A 69 -0.63 -10.69 -29.12
C THR A 69 0.24 -10.66 -30.37
N THR A 70 0.51 -9.47 -30.89
CA THR A 70 1.31 -9.26 -32.11
C THR A 70 2.52 -8.43 -31.80
N PHE A 71 3.69 -8.93 -32.15
CA PHE A 71 4.97 -8.26 -31.98
C PHE A 71 5.58 -7.89 -33.32
N SER A 72 6.23 -6.75 -33.40
CA SER A 72 6.92 -6.31 -34.60
C SER A 72 8.40 -6.04 -34.29
N PRO A 73 9.33 -6.65 -35.05
CA PRO A 73 9.10 -7.64 -36.10
C PRO A 73 8.72 -9.04 -35.59
N THR A 74 9.18 -9.47 -34.42
CA THR A 74 8.84 -10.75 -33.77
C THR A 74 8.87 -10.61 -32.24
N ALA A 75 8.32 -11.55 -31.48
CA ALA A 75 8.35 -11.53 -30.03
C ALA A 75 9.79 -11.51 -29.47
N THR A 76 10.73 -12.13 -30.15
CA THR A 76 12.14 -12.21 -29.74
C THR A 76 12.97 -10.99 -30.12
N THR A 77 12.49 -10.12 -31.00
CA THR A 77 13.25 -8.96 -31.51
C THR A 77 12.50 -7.63 -31.32
N ALA A 78 11.23 -7.67 -30.85
CA ALA A 78 10.46 -6.47 -30.61
C ALA A 78 11.11 -5.60 -29.51
N THR A 79 11.20 -4.32 -29.78
CA THR A 79 11.72 -3.32 -28.85
C THR A 79 10.60 -2.50 -28.20
N ALA A 80 9.36 -2.61 -28.69
CA ALA A 80 8.17 -2.02 -28.11
C ALA A 80 7.29 -3.12 -27.52
N ILE A 81 7.01 -3.05 -26.24
CA ILE A 81 6.23 -4.05 -25.51
C ILE A 81 5.10 -3.33 -24.79
N THR A 82 3.87 -3.71 -25.06
CA THR A 82 2.69 -3.18 -24.36
C THR A 82 2.37 -4.06 -23.17
N VAL A 83 2.24 -3.43 -22.00
CA VAL A 83 1.91 -4.07 -20.73
C VAL A 83 0.53 -3.62 -20.25
N ASP A 84 -0.04 -4.28 -19.26
CA ASP A 84 -1.33 -3.91 -18.70
C ASP A 84 -1.27 -2.57 -17.97
N ASN A 85 -0.21 -2.34 -17.20
CA ASN A 85 -0.05 -1.12 -16.43
C ASN A 85 1.38 -0.57 -16.54
N GLY A 86 1.60 0.37 -17.43
CA GLY A 86 2.90 1.01 -17.64
C GLY A 86 3.37 1.87 -16.47
N SER A 87 2.49 2.28 -15.55
CA SER A 87 2.87 3.09 -14.40
C SER A 87 3.75 2.36 -13.38
N LYS A 88 3.80 1.02 -13.47
CA LYS A 88 4.69 0.18 -12.66
C LYS A 88 6.15 0.28 -13.07
N PHE A 89 6.42 0.75 -14.30
CA PHE A 89 7.75 0.77 -14.89
C PHE A 89 8.28 2.19 -15.02
N ARG A 90 9.58 2.32 -14.88
CA ARG A 90 10.29 3.58 -15.04
C ARG A 90 11.44 3.42 -16.02
N VAL A 91 11.83 4.55 -16.61
CA VAL A 91 13.03 4.60 -17.43
C VAL A 91 14.24 4.24 -16.57
N GLY A 92 15.02 3.27 -17.01
CA GLY A 92 16.17 2.74 -16.27
C GLY A 92 15.90 1.39 -15.59
N ASP A 93 14.66 0.92 -15.55
CA ASP A 93 14.34 -0.38 -14.97
C ASP A 93 14.90 -1.52 -15.83
N LEU A 94 15.22 -2.61 -15.16
CA LEU A 94 15.57 -3.87 -15.81
C LEU A 94 14.38 -4.83 -15.70
N VAL A 95 13.92 -5.32 -16.83
CA VAL A 95 12.79 -6.22 -16.92
C VAL A 95 13.21 -7.54 -17.52
N ARG A 96 12.62 -8.63 -17.05
CA ARG A 96 12.87 -9.99 -17.55
C ARG A 96 11.55 -10.66 -17.85
N PRO A 97 11.37 -11.23 -19.05
CA PRO A 97 10.23 -12.10 -19.33
C PRO A 97 10.27 -13.34 -18.44
N GLY A 98 9.11 -13.78 -17.95
CA GLY A 98 9.04 -14.95 -17.07
C GLY A 98 9.48 -16.28 -17.71
N SER A 99 9.53 -16.32 -19.05
CA SER A 99 9.89 -17.49 -19.84
C SER A 99 11.32 -17.44 -20.43
N SER A 100 12.09 -16.38 -20.14
CA SER A 100 13.41 -16.16 -20.71
C SER A 100 14.39 -15.66 -19.66
N GLU A 101 15.66 -15.96 -19.83
CA GLU A 101 16.76 -15.40 -19.02
C GLU A 101 17.24 -14.05 -19.55
N GLU A 102 16.68 -13.59 -20.66
CA GLU A 102 17.02 -12.30 -21.25
C GLU A 102 16.63 -11.15 -20.32
N VAL A 103 17.55 -10.24 -20.09
CA VAL A 103 17.31 -8.98 -19.39
C VAL A 103 17.18 -7.85 -20.41
N MET A 104 16.15 -7.05 -20.26
CA MET A 104 15.88 -5.89 -21.10
C MET A 104 15.94 -4.61 -20.27
N PHE A 105 16.54 -3.58 -20.83
CA PHE A 105 16.60 -2.26 -20.22
C PHE A 105 15.48 -1.37 -20.75
N VAL A 106 14.70 -0.77 -19.86
CA VAL A 106 13.60 0.16 -20.23
C VAL A 106 14.19 1.52 -20.57
N ALA A 107 14.18 1.86 -21.86
CA ALA A 107 14.70 3.12 -22.38
C ALA A 107 13.65 4.24 -22.35
N ALA A 108 12.38 3.92 -22.55
CA ALA A 108 11.28 4.87 -22.48
C ALA A 108 9.98 4.17 -22.07
N VAL A 109 9.08 4.91 -21.41
CA VAL A 109 7.74 4.47 -21.07
C VAL A 109 6.75 5.49 -21.64
N THR A 110 5.84 5.04 -22.48
CA THR A 110 4.79 5.88 -23.05
C THR A 110 3.43 5.24 -22.78
N SER A 111 2.69 5.76 -21.80
CA SER A 111 1.46 5.14 -21.33
C SER A 111 1.74 3.67 -20.95
N ASN A 112 1.16 2.70 -21.61
CA ASN A 112 1.34 1.27 -21.35
C ASN A 112 2.38 0.61 -22.29
N THR A 113 3.11 1.38 -23.08
CA THR A 113 4.12 0.85 -24.00
C THR A 113 5.52 1.14 -23.47
N LEU A 114 6.28 0.09 -23.27
CA LEU A 114 7.68 0.12 -22.88
C LEU A 114 8.54 0.06 -24.15
N THR A 115 9.49 0.98 -24.29
CA THR A 115 10.56 0.86 -25.29
C THR A 115 11.77 0.24 -24.59
N VAL A 116 12.20 -0.92 -25.04
CA VAL A 116 13.26 -1.69 -24.38
C VAL A 116 14.48 -1.88 -25.27
N ILE A 117 15.63 -1.92 -24.63
CA ILE A 117 16.89 -2.38 -25.23
C ILE A 117 17.09 -3.82 -24.78
N ARG A 118 17.14 -4.73 -25.75
CA ARG A 118 17.22 -6.16 -25.51
C ARG A 118 18.65 -6.62 -25.27
N GLY A 119 18.78 -7.82 -24.67
CA GLY A 119 20.10 -8.43 -24.45
C GLY A 119 21.01 -7.61 -23.53
N TYR A 120 20.44 -6.89 -22.60
CA TYR A 120 21.21 -6.03 -21.71
C TYR A 120 22.16 -6.86 -20.84
N GLY A 121 23.41 -6.38 -20.71
CA GLY A 121 24.44 -7.14 -20.00
C GLY A 121 24.93 -8.40 -20.69
N GLY A 122 24.64 -8.59 -21.99
CA GLY A 122 25.05 -9.77 -22.77
C GLY A 122 24.13 -10.99 -22.56
N THR A 123 22.94 -10.78 -22.01
CA THR A 123 21.91 -11.83 -21.87
C THR A 123 21.19 -12.08 -23.18
N THR A 124 20.73 -13.32 -23.40
CA THR A 124 20.02 -13.73 -24.64
C THR A 124 18.76 -14.49 -24.30
#